data_4bc0425718aa805eda78ecb3ed127ec3
#
_entry.id   4bc0425718aa805eda78ecb3ed127ec3
#
_cell.length_a   1.000
_cell.length_b   1.000
_cell.length_c   1.000
_cell.angle_alpha   90.00
_cell.angle_beta   90.00
_cell.angle_gamma   90.00
#
_symmetry.space_group_name_H-M   'P 1'
#
loop_
_entity.id
_entity.type
_entity.pdbx_description
1 polymer ?
#
loop_
_entity_poly.entity_id
_entity_poly.type
_entity_poly.pdbx_seq_one_letter_code
_entity_poly.pdbx_strand_id
1 'polypeptide(L)'
;MAKRLEIYKCLKCGNVVEVIAGGAGELVCCGEPMKLMDEKNKEGAGEKHVPVVETKDNGVLIKVGSVPHPMDADHWIQFIEVIRKDGKVGRKDLNPGDKPEAFFIMKPEDILSVREFCNKHGLWSK
;
A
#
# COMPACT_ATOMS: atom_id res chain seq x y z
N MET A 1 -18.30 -7.68 6.44
CA MET A 1 -17.44 -7.63 7.64
C MET A 1 -16.05 -7.16 7.30
N ALA A 2 -15.60 -6.08 7.93
CA ALA A 2 -14.25 -5.56 7.68
C ALA A 2 -13.23 -6.24 8.58
N LYS A 3 -12.04 -6.53 8.05
CA LYS A 3 -10.94 -7.15 8.80
C LYS A 3 -9.76 -6.19 8.88
N ARG A 4 -9.01 -6.29 9.96
CA ARG A 4 -7.81 -5.47 10.17
C ARG A 4 -6.88 -5.57 8.95
N LEU A 5 -6.31 -4.45 8.55
CA LEU A 5 -5.38 -4.27 7.43
C LEU A 5 -6.03 -4.27 6.04
N GLU A 6 -7.33 -4.54 5.94
CA GLU A 6 -8.00 -4.38 4.65
C GLU A 6 -8.07 -2.92 4.25
N ILE A 7 -7.92 -2.69 2.94
CA ILE A 7 -8.03 -1.36 2.32
C ILE A 7 -9.31 -1.33 1.52
N TYR A 8 -10.13 -0.30 1.75
CA TYR A 8 -11.37 -0.09 1.01
C TYR A 8 -11.32 1.25 0.28
N LYS A 9 -11.97 1.33 -0.86
CA LYS A 9 -12.06 2.56 -1.65
C LYS A 9 -13.50 2.83 -2.06
N CYS A 10 -13.90 4.09 -1.94
CA CYS A 10 -15.17 4.55 -2.51
C CYS A 10 -14.97 4.85 -3.99
N LEU A 11 -15.69 4.17 -4.85
CA LEU A 11 -15.53 4.36 -6.28
C LEU A 11 -16.19 5.65 -6.79
N LYS A 12 -16.99 6.33 -5.95
CA LYS A 12 -17.61 7.60 -6.32
C LYS A 12 -16.76 8.81 -5.96
N CYS A 13 -16.28 8.89 -4.72
CA CYS A 13 -15.53 10.07 -4.27
C CYS A 13 -14.04 9.84 -4.13
N GLY A 14 -13.58 8.58 -4.17
CA GLY A 14 -12.15 8.27 -4.09
C GLY A 14 -11.59 8.14 -2.68
N ASN A 15 -12.43 8.20 -1.63
CA ASN A 15 -11.94 7.96 -0.27
C ASN A 15 -11.30 6.57 -0.18
N VAL A 16 -10.11 6.51 0.42
CA VAL A 16 -9.41 5.26 0.69
C VAL A 16 -9.24 5.14 2.19
N VAL A 17 -9.65 4.01 2.76
CA VAL A 17 -9.56 3.79 4.21
C VAL A 17 -8.87 2.46 4.48
N GLU A 18 -8.15 2.42 5.59
CA GLU A 18 -7.54 1.19 6.08
C GLU A 18 -8.23 0.79 7.38
N VAL A 19 -8.53 -0.48 7.55
CA VAL A 19 -9.17 -1.00 8.75
C VAL A 19 -8.11 -1.22 9.82
N ILE A 20 -8.13 -0.40 10.85
CA ILE A 20 -7.22 -0.51 11.99
C ILE A 20 -7.69 -1.64 12.92
N ALA A 21 -9.00 -1.68 13.17
CA ALA A 21 -9.61 -2.72 13.98
C ALA A 21 -10.93 -3.12 13.32
N GLY A 22 -11.10 -4.40 13.07
CA GLY A 22 -12.27 -4.91 12.34
C GLY A 22 -13.50 -5.04 13.20
N GLY A 23 -14.67 -4.78 12.61
CA GLY A 23 -15.97 -4.95 13.23
C GLY A 23 -16.93 -5.68 12.30
N ALA A 24 -18.14 -5.90 12.76
CA ALA A 24 -19.14 -6.68 12.02
C ALA A 24 -19.89 -5.86 10.96
N GLY A 25 -19.78 -4.54 11.00
CA GLY A 25 -20.53 -3.67 10.11
C GLY A 25 -19.95 -3.60 8.71
N GLU A 26 -20.66 -2.87 7.85
CA GLU A 26 -20.27 -2.64 6.46
C GLU A 26 -19.76 -1.22 6.30
N LEU A 27 -18.71 -1.03 5.50
CA LEU A 27 -18.19 0.29 5.18
C LEU A 27 -18.96 0.84 3.99
N VAL A 28 -19.62 1.97 4.20
CA VAL A 28 -20.45 2.63 3.18
C VAL A 28 -19.95 4.06 3.00
N CYS A 29 -19.83 4.51 1.75
CA CYS A 29 -19.47 5.87 1.42
C CYS A 29 -20.25 6.28 0.18
N CYS A 30 -20.76 7.52 0.16
CA CYS A 30 -21.58 8.03 -0.95
C CYS A 30 -22.78 7.12 -1.26
N GLY A 31 -23.39 6.54 -0.23
CA GLY A 31 -24.59 5.73 -0.37
C GLY A 31 -24.37 4.33 -0.92
N GLU A 32 -23.13 3.88 -1.08
CA GLU A 32 -22.80 2.57 -1.61
C GLU A 32 -21.73 1.87 -0.76
N PRO A 33 -21.74 0.53 -0.73
CA PRO A 33 -20.65 -0.20 -0.09
C PRO A 33 -19.31 0.17 -0.73
N MET A 34 -18.31 0.41 0.12
CA MET A 34 -16.95 0.64 -0.36
C MET A 34 -16.38 -0.66 -0.92
N LYS A 35 -15.51 -0.53 -1.91
CA LYS A 35 -14.91 -1.69 -2.55
C LYS A 35 -13.66 -2.13 -1.79
N LEU A 36 -13.61 -3.42 -1.43
CA LEU A 36 -12.39 -4.04 -0.92
C LEU A 36 -11.34 -4.08 -2.02
N MET A 37 -10.15 -3.57 -1.73
CA MET A 37 -9.03 -3.56 -2.67
C MET A 37 -8.22 -4.83 -2.49
N ASP A 38 -8.23 -5.70 -3.50
CA ASP A 38 -7.46 -6.94 -3.48
C ASP A 38 -5.98 -6.64 -3.69
N GLU A 39 -5.12 -7.37 -2.98
CA GLU A 39 -3.68 -7.24 -3.16
C GLU A 39 -3.23 -7.96 -4.43
N LYS A 40 -2.53 -7.25 -5.29
CA LYS A 40 -1.98 -7.78 -6.53
C LYS A 40 -0.48 -7.96 -6.39
N ASN A 41 0.07 -9.05 -6.92
CA ASN A 41 1.50 -9.33 -6.82
C ASN A 41 2.12 -9.79 -8.15
N LYS A 42 1.32 -9.91 -9.19
CA LYS A 42 1.78 -10.23 -10.55
C LYS A 42 0.74 -9.68 -11.50
N GLU A 43 1.08 -9.45 -12.68
CA GLU A 43 0.26 -8.89 -13.76
C GLU A 43 1.22 -8.20 -14.72
N GLY A 44 0.71 -7.71 -15.84
CA GLY A 44 1.51 -6.99 -16.81
C GLY A 44 2.18 -5.72 -16.30
N ALA A 45 1.64 -5.10 -15.25
CA ALA A 45 2.20 -3.88 -14.68
C ALA A 45 3.04 -4.13 -13.41
N GLY A 46 3.32 -5.40 -13.08
CA GLY A 46 4.03 -5.77 -11.85
C GLY A 46 5.39 -5.12 -11.70
N GLU A 47 6.13 -4.92 -12.79
CA GLU A 47 7.45 -4.29 -12.74
C GLU A 47 7.43 -2.87 -12.20
N LYS A 48 6.29 -2.17 -12.32
CA LYS A 48 6.13 -0.80 -11.80
C LYS A 48 5.39 -0.74 -10.47
N HIS A 49 4.67 -1.79 -10.11
CA HIS A 49 3.77 -1.78 -8.96
C HIS A 49 4.17 -2.70 -7.82
N VAL A 50 4.76 -3.87 -8.12
CA VAL A 50 5.15 -4.79 -7.06
C VAL A 50 6.33 -4.19 -6.28
N PRO A 51 6.19 -4.01 -4.96
CA PRO A 51 7.27 -3.41 -4.16
C PRO A 51 8.53 -4.25 -4.19
N VAL A 52 9.68 -3.58 -4.16
CA VAL A 52 11.00 -4.21 -4.10
C VAL A 52 11.67 -3.79 -2.81
N VAL A 53 12.21 -4.76 -2.06
CA VAL A 53 12.87 -4.51 -0.78
C VAL A 53 14.38 -4.55 -0.97
N GLU A 54 15.06 -3.48 -0.55
CA GLU A 54 16.53 -3.43 -0.51
C GLU A 54 16.98 -3.32 0.93
N THR A 55 17.96 -4.13 1.31
CA THR A 55 18.56 -4.07 2.64
C THR A 55 19.56 -2.91 2.71
N LYS A 56 19.47 -2.11 3.75
CA LYS A 56 20.41 -1.04 4.06
C LYS A 56 21.04 -1.29 5.42
N ASP A 57 22.03 -0.47 5.80
CA ASP A 57 22.82 -0.69 7.03
C ASP A 57 21.97 -0.84 8.29
N ASN A 58 20.95 0.01 8.46
CA ASN A 58 20.12 0.04 9.66
C ASN A 58 18.64 -0.13 9.35
N GLY A 59 18.29 -0.62 8.16
CA GLY A 59 16.90 -0.76 7.82
C GLY A 59 16.67 -1.32 6.44
N VAL A 60 15.47 -1.07 5.91
CA VAL A 60 15.06 -1.52 4.59
C VAL A 60 14.55 -0.34 3.78
N LEU A 61 14.89 -0.32 2.50
CA LEU A 61 14.37 0.63 1.55
C LEU A 61 13.37 -0.11 0.65
N ILE A 62 12.13 0.35 0.65
CA ILE A 62 11.08 -0.26 -0.18
C ILE A 62 10.84 0.66 -1.36
N LYS A 63 11.04 0.14 -2.55
CA LYS A 63 10.85 0.88 -3.80
C LYS A 63 9.64 0.35 -4.55
N VAL A 64 8.93 1.22 -5.25
CA VAL A 64 7.82 0.85 -6.11
C VAL A 64 8.21 1.18 -7.54
N GLY A 65 8.52 0.25 -8.33
CA GLY A 65 8.75 -1.19 -8.27
C GLY A 65 10.18 -1.40 -8.78
N SER A 66 10.49 -2.48 -9.50
CA SER A 66 11.81 -2.65 -10.12
C SER A 66 12.08 -1.56 -11.18
N VAL A 67 11.03 -1.08 -11.85
CA VAL A 67 11.04 0.11 -12.70
C VAL A 67 10.30 1.20 -11.94
N PRO A 68 10.87 2.43 -11.79
CA PRO A 68 10.23 3.47 -10.99
C PRO A 68 8.82 3.79 -11.45
N HIS A 69 7.90 3.85 -10.49
CA HIS A 69 6.50 4.19 -10.75
C HIS A 69 6.36 5.69 -10.98
N PRO A 70 5.43 6.14 -11.87
CA PRO A 70 5.14 7.56 -12.01
C PRO A 70 4.66 8.17 -10.69
N MET A 71 5.02 9.45 -10.49
CA MET A 71 4.60 10.22 -9.31
C MET A 71 4.01 11.55 -9.78
N ASP A 72 3.04 11.47 -10.69
CA ASP A 72 2.36 12.62 -11.29
C ASP A 72 1.16 13.04 -10.44
N ALA A 73 0.67 14.26 -10.65
CA ALA A 73 -0.44 14.80 -9.86
C ALA A 73 -1.72 13.96 -9.93
N ASP A 74 -1.93 13.24 -11.03
CA ASP A 74 -3.11 12.41 -11.25
C ASP A 74 -2.81 10.91 -11.22
N HIS A 75 -1.55 10.52 -11.03
CA HIS A 75 -1.14 9.12 -11.05
C HIS A 75 0.10 8.95 -10.19
N TRP A 76 -0.08 8.54 -8.93
CA TRP A 76 1.05 8.41 -8.00
C TRP A 76 0.80 7.31 -6.98
N ILE A 77 1.88 6.88 -6.34
CA ILE A 77 1.81 5.98 -5.19
C ILE A 77 1.42 6.81 -3.98
N GLN A 78 0.29 6.50 -3.37
CA GLN A 78 -0.24 7.27 -2.25
C GLN A 78 0.37 6.89 -0.92
N PHE A 79 0.71 5.62 -0.74
CA PHE A 79 1.42 5.18 0.46
C PHE A 79 2.19 3.89 0.23
N ILE A 80 3.18 3.66 1.09
CA ILE A 80 3.93 2.40 1.16
C ILE A 80 3.83 1.92 2.59
N GLU A 81 3.55 0.63 2.77
CA GLU A 81 3.44 0.01 4.10
C GLU A 81 4.35 -1.19 4.22
N VAL A 82 4.85 -1.38 5.44
CA VAL A 82 5.49 -2.64 5.83
C VAL A 82 4.66 -3.24 6.97
N ILE A 83 4.30 -4.51 6.80
CA ILE A 83 3.60 -5.27 7.84
C ILE A 83 4.64 -6.19 8.45
N ARG A 84 4.83 -6.07 9.77
CA ARG A 84 5.85 -6.80 10.50
C ARG A 84 5.29 -8.13 11.00
N LYS A 85 6.18 -9.07 11.27
CA LYS A 85 5.78 -10.39 11.78
C LYS A 85 5.10 -10.31 13.15
N ASP A 86 5.38 -9.25 13.92
CA ASP A 86 4.71 -9.01 15.21
C ASP A 86 3.34 -8.33 15.07
N GLY A 87 2.89 -8.09 13.83
CA GLY A 87 1.60 -7.47 13.55
C GLY A 87 1.60 -5.96 13.51
N LYS A 88 2.71 -5.31 13.82
CA LYS A 88 2.81 -3.85 13.75
C LYS A 88 2.99 -3.40 12.30
N VAL A 89 2.55 -2.18 12.01
CA VAL A 89 2.55 -1.63 10.65
C VAL A 89 3.32 -0.32 10.62
N GLY A 90 4.25 -0.22 9.68
CA GLY A 90 4.88 1.05 9.35
C GLY A 90 4.29 1.57 8.05
N ARG A 91 4.04 2.88 7.95
CA ARG A 91 3.49 3.48 6.74
C ARG A 91 4.15 4.81 6.46
N LYS A 92 4.39 5.06 5.18
CA LYS A 92 4.82 6.36 4.69
C LYS A 92 3.83 6.83 3.63
N ASP A 93 3.23 7.99 3.87
CA ASP A 93 2.36 8.64 2.88
C ASP A 93 3.23 9.43 1.91
N LEU A 94 2.88 9.39 0.63
CA LEU A 94 3.64 10.05 -0.43
C LEU A 94 2.75 11.06 -1.15
N ASN A 95 3.40 12.09 -1.67
CA ASN A 95 2.74 13.11 -2.49
C ASN A 95 3.27 13.03 -3.93
N PRO A 96 2.52 13.54 -4.91
CA PRO A 96 3.05 13.66 -6.27
C PRO A 96 4.38 14.42 -6.24
N GLY A 97 5.36 13.92 -7.00
CA GLY A 97 6.70 14.49 -7.04
C GLY A 97 7.69 13.87 -6.08
N ASP A 98 7.22 13.14 -5.06
CA ASP A 98 8.11 12.40 -4.17
C ASP A 98 8.70 11.20 -4.90
N LYS A 99 9.85 10.71 -4.41
CA LYS A 99 10.38 9.45 -4.92
C LYS A 99 9.46 8.30 -4.50
N PRO A 100 9.18 7.32 -5.39
CA PRO A 100 8.30 6.20 -5.05
C PRO A 100 9.03 5.18 -4.18
N GLU A 101 9.44 5.60 -3.00
CA GLU A 101 10.19 4.74 -2.08
C GLU A 101 9.98 5.18 -0.63
N ALA A 102 10.24 4.26 0.30
CA ALA A 102 10.14 4.52 1.73
C ALA A 102 11.22 3.73 2.47
N PHE A 103 11.84 4.37 3.46
CA PHE A 103 12.86 3.74 4.30
C PHE A 103 12.27 3.48 5.69
N PHE A 104 12.47 2.27 6.20
CA PHE A 104 12.03 1.89 7.55
C PHE A 104 13.20 1.32 8.33
N ILE A 105 13.38 1.80 9.57
CA ILE A 105 14.41 1.29 10.47
C ILE A 105 13.90 -0.02 11.07
N MET A 106 14.37 -1.14 10.53
CA MET A 106 13.96 -2.46 10.98
C MET A 106 14.88 -3.51 10.37
N LYS A 107 14.81 -4.74 10.89
CA LYS A 107 15.55 -5.86 10.31
C LYS A 107 14.75 -6.47 9.15
N PRO A 108 15.40 -6.84 8.04
CA PRO A 108 14.69 -7.46 6.91
C PRO A 108 13.93 -8.72 7.29
N GLU A 109 14.45 -9.52 8.22
CA GLU A 109 13.81 -10.76 8.66
C GLU A 109 12.52 -10.53 9.45
N ASP A 110 12.27 -9.30 9.90
CA ASP A 110 11.03 -8.97 10.62
C ASP A 110 9.88 -8.61 9.69
N ILE A 111 10.12 -8.57 8.39
CA ILE A 111 9.08 -8.25 7.41
C ILE A 111 8.18 -9.46 7.16
N LEU A 112 6.88 -9.29 7.35
CA LEU A 112 5.88 -10.25 6.91
C LEU A 112 5.46 -9.97 5.48
N SER A 113 5.18 -8.71 5.16
CA SER A 113 4.72 -8.28 3.85
C SER A 113 5.00 -6.81 3.66
N VAL A 114 5.18 -6.40 2.41
CA VAL A 114 5.24 -4.99 2.03
C VAL A 114 4.15 -4.74 1.00
N ARG A 115 3.57 -3.54 1.02
CA ARG A 115 2.53 -3.20 0.06
C ARG A 115 2.53 -1.71 -0.25
N GLU A 116 1.96 -1.38 -1.41
CA GLU A 116 1.81 0.00 -1.84
C GLU A 116 0.44 0.20 -2.46
N PHE A 117 -0.03 1.43 -2.51
CA PHE A 117 -1.30 1.76 -3.11
C PHE A 117 -1.12 2.83 -4.17
N CYS A 118 -1.47 2.46 -5.41
CA CYS A 118 -1.50 3.39 -6.55
C CYS A 118 -2.94 3.88 -6.72
N ASN A 119 -3.13 5.19 -6.86
CA ASN A 119 -4.47 5.75 -6.97
C ASN A 119 -5.24 5.25 -8.20
N LYS A 120 -4.54 4.81 -9.24
CA LYS A 120 -5.18 4.29 -10.46
C LYS A 120 -5.20 2.76 -10.53
N HIS A 121 -4.18 2.09 -10.02
CA HIS A 121 -4.04 0.65 -10.22
C HIS A 121 -4.22 -0.17 -8.95
N GLY A 122 -4.51 0.46 -7.81
CA GLY A 122 -4.90 -0.22 -6.60
C GLY A 122 -3.75 -0.69 -5.73
N LEU A 123 -4.02 -1.75 -4.96
CA LEU A 123 -3.14 -2.26 -3.92
C LEU A 123 -2.25 -3.39 -4.46
N TRP A 124 -0.94 -3.28 -4.22
CA TRP A 124 0.04 -4.27 -4.66
C TRP A 124 0.90 -4.70 -3.48
N SER A 125 1.30 -5.96 -3.46
CA SER A 125 2.07 -6.52 -2.34
C SER A 125 3.17 -7.46 -2.80
N LYS A 126 4.05 -7.74 -1.85
CA LYS A 126 5.08 -8.75 -2.01
C LYS A 126 5.30 -9.48 -0.70
#